data_618e0ccc394dab3a53b4d5ec7f1d7b01
#
_entry.id   618e0ccc394dab3a53b4d5ec7f1d7b01
#
_cell.length_a   1.000
_cell.length_b   1.000
_cell.length_c   1.000
_cell.angle_alpha   90.00
_cell.angle_beta   90.00
_cell.angle_gamma   90.00
#
_symmetry.space_group_name_H-M   'P 1'
#
loop_
_entity.id
_entity.type
_entity.pdbx_description
1 polymer ?
#
loop_
_entity_poly.entity_id
_entity_poly.type
_entity_poly.pdbx_seq_one_letter_code
_entity_poly.pdbx_strand_id
1 'polypeptide(L)'
;MSIVKEEFRLAILDAALAHIPFDGWTLAALEAGAVDAGYPKIDAVRAFPDGPAEAAQFHSEVADTNMVAAFIEMETMPLRTKEKVAALVRLRLEGVVEQKEAVRLGFGLLSRPQNATRGLRALAKTADEIWKAVGDRSSDFNWYTKRGLVAAVYVSTVSYWLNDTSEGSRETWAFLDRRLDDAMRFPKKAAELFDKLRNNVPRSDGTFAALKQRRMARRW
;
A
#
# COMPACT_ATOMS: atom_id res chain seq x y z
N MET A 1 20.81 -4.55 6.36
CA MET A 1 21.06 -3.18 6.86
C MET A 1 21.47 -3.34 8.32
N SER A 2 22.46 -2.60 8.85
CA SER A 2 22.91 -2.80 10.25
C SER A 2 21.82 -2.26 11.20
N ILE A 3 21.53 -2.99 12.28
CA ILE A 3 20.55 -2.61 13.36
C ILE A 3 20.82 -1.17 13.85
N VAL A 4 22.08 -0.82 14.09
CA VAL A 4 22.50 0.54 14.52
C VAL A 4 22.06 1.62 13.52
N LYS A 5 22.07 1.32 12.22
CA LYS A 5 21.63 2.29 11.19
C LYS A 5 20.10 2.49 11.22
N GLU A 6 19.35 1.48 11.59
CA GLU A 6 17.90 1.54 11.65
C GLU A 6 17.42 2.30 12.90
N GLU A 7 17.99 2.02 14.07
CA GLU A 7 17.73 2.75 15.32
C GLU A 7 18.05 4.25 15.19
N PHE A 8 19.18 4.58 14.55
CA PHE A 8 19.57 5.95 14.24
C PHE A 8 18.54 6.69 13.37
N ARG A 9 18.03 6.03 12.32
CA ARG A 9 16.97 6.58 11.44
C ARG A 9 15.66 6.76 12.17
N LEU A 10 15.28 5.80 13.01
CA LEU A 10 14.07 5.87 13.83
C LEU A 10 14.11 7.05 14.79
N ALA A 11 15.21 7.23 15.51
CA ALA A 11 15.35 8.33 16.47
C ALA A 11 15.17 9.70 15.80
N ILE A 12 15.80 9.91 14.64
CA ILE A 12 15.66 11.17 13.88
C ILE A 12 14.24 11.33 13.33
N LEU A 13 13.64 10.26 12.81
CA LEU A 13 12.27 10.30 12.29
C LEU A 13 11.28 10.66 13.40
N ASP A 14 11.34 9.97 14.53
CA ASP A 14 10.41 10.16 15.63
C ASP A 14 10.44 11.60 16.16
N ALA A 15 11.64 12.16 16.32
CA ALA A 15 11.79 13.56 16.70
C ALA A 15 11.29 14.52 15.60
N ALA A 16 11.53 14.20 14.32
CA ALA A 16 11.10 15.05 13.21
C ALA A 16 9.55 15.09 13.07
N LEU A 17 8.84 14.07 13.53
CA LEU A 17 7.37 14.03 13.48
C LEU A 17 6.70 15.19 14.24
N ALA A 18 7.37 15.79 15.23
CA ALA A 18 6.88 16.97 15.92
C ALA A 18 6.92 18.25 15.05
N HIS A 19 7.83 18.31 14.09
CA HIS A 19 8.03 19.46 13.20
C HIS A 19 7.20 19.34 11.89
N ILE A 20 7.01 18.12 11.39
CA ILE A 20 6.36 17.85 10.11
C ILE A 20 4.97 18.49 9.95
N PRO A 21 4.08 18.52 10.97
CA PRO A 21 2.78 19.17 10.84
C PRO A 21 2.85 20.67 10.48
N PHE A 22 3.93 21.36 10.85
CA PHE A 22 4.16 22.79 10.63
C PHE A 22 5.00 23.07 9.40
N ASP A 23 6.11 22.34 9.26
CA ASP A 23 7.13 22.60 8.24
C ASP A 23 6.99 21.69 7.01
N GLY A 24 6.08 20.70 7.08
CA GLY A 24 5.96 19.65 6.08
C GLY A 24 7.13 18.66 6.10
N TRP A 25 7.12 17.71 5.19
CA TRP A 25 8.25 16.83 4.93
C TRP A 25 9.33 17.62 4.19
N THR A 26 10.20 18.31 4.95
CA THR A 26 11.30 19.14 4.45
C THR A 26 12.63 18.71 5.08
N LEU A 27 13.74 19.12 4.45
CA LEU A 27 15.05 18.89 5.06
C LEU A 27 15.17 19.64 6.40
N ALA A 28 14.60 20.83 6.49
CA ALA A 28 14.61 21.62 7.72
C ALA A 28 13.91 20.89 8.89
N ALA A 29 12.76 20.27 8.65
CA ALA A 29 12.08 19.46 9.65
C ALA A 29 12.92 18.23 10.09
N LEU A 30 13.59 17.57 9.15
CA LEU A 30 14.48 16.45 9.45
C LEU A 30 15.74 16.89 10.22
N GLU A 31 16.31 18.06 9.90
CA GLU A 31 17.43 18.64 10.62
C GLU A 31 17.04 19.04 12.05
N ALA A 32 15.85 19.61 12.24
CA ALA A 32 15.32 19.91 13.57
C ALA A 32 15.15 18.62 14.39
N GLY A 33 14.54 17.59 13.79
CA GLY A 33 14.41 16.28 14.41
C GLY A 33 15.76 15.63 14.75
N ALA A 34 16.80 15.79 13.92
CA ALA A 34 18.13 15.31 14.25
C ALA A 34 18.68 16.00 15.51
N VAL A 35 18.51 17.32 15.62
CA VAL A 35 18.96 18.08 16.80
C VAL A 35 18.20 17.65 18.06
N ASP A 36 16.88 17.50 17.96
CA ASP A 36 16.03 17.08 19.09
C ASP A 36 16.35 15.64 19.54
N ALA A 37 16.77 14.78 18.61
CA ALA A 37 17.26 13.44 18.90
C ALA A 37 18.71 13.40 19.43
N GLY A 38 19.37 14.55 19.61
CA GLY A 38 20.73 14.65 20.11
C GLY A 38 21.83 14.45 19.06
N TYR A 39 21.49 14.56 17.77
CA TYR A 39 22.43 14.42 16.65
C TYR A 39 22.71 15.76 15.97
N PRO A 40 23.89 15.94 15.35
CA PRO A 40 24.16 17.08 14.48
C PRO A 40 23.18 17.16 13.30
N LYS A 41 22.84 18.36 12.83
CA LYS A 41 21.96 18.59 11.67
C LYS A 41 22.33 17.78 10.43
N ILE A 42 23.65 17.64 10.17
CA ILE A 42 24.14 16.87 9.02
C ILE A 42 23.70 15.40 9.03
N ASP A 43 23.35 14.88 10.17
CA ASP A 43 22.93 13.50 10.32
C ASP A 43 21.53 13.25 9.77
N ALA A 44 20.72 14.29 9.57
CA ALA A 44 19.46 14.18 8.81
C ALA A 44 19.71 13.70 7.38
N VAL A 45 20.74 14.24 6.70
CA VAL A 45 21.13 13.80 5.34
C VAL A 45 21.77 12.42 5.35
N ARG A 46 22.49 12.06 6.41
CA ARG A 46 23.07 10.70 6.56
C ARG A 46 22.00 9.64 6.81
N ALA A 47 20.97 10.00 7.58
CA ALA A 47 19.83 9.13 7.83
C ALA A 47 18.96 8.94 6.56
N PHE A 48 18.73 10.02 5.82
CA PHE A 48 17.87 10.08 4.66
C PHE A 48 18.57 10.73 3.45
N PRO A 49 19.52 10.01 2.81
CA PRO A 49 20.30 10.55 1.70
C PRO A 49 19.46 11.02 0.50
N ASP A 50 18.35 10.34 0.23
CA ASP A 50 17.40 10.71 -0.82
C ASP A 50 16.38 11.77 -0.36
N GLY A 51 16.59 12.35 0.83
CA GLY A 51 15.86 13.48 1.36
C GLY A 51 14.47 13.14 1.93
N PRO A 52 13.57 14.14 2.02
CA PRO A 52 12.30 14.05 2.73
C PRO A 52 11.35 12.97 2.19
N ALA A 53 11.38 12.69 0.89
CA ALA A 53 10.55 11.64 0.30
C ALA A 53 10.99 10.23 0.76
N GLU A 54 12.29 10.03 1.02
CA GLU A 54 12.79 8.80 1.63
C GLU A 54 12.35 8.69 3.08
N ALA A 55 12.40 9.78 3.85
CA ALA A 55 11.95 9.80 5.23
C ALA A 55 10.44 9.49 5.33
N ALA A 56 9.61 10.07 4.45
CA ALA A 56 8.17 9.76 4.38
C ALA A 56 7.89 8.30 3.99
N GLN A 57 8.69 7.71 3.09
CA GLN A 57 8.62 6.28 2.80
C GLN A 57 9.02 5.45 4.01
N PHE A 58 10.09 5.80 4.69
CA PHE A 58 10.56 5.09 5.88
C PHE A 58 9.54 5.14 7.01
N HIS A 59 8.86 6.29 7.22
CA HIS A 59 7.72 6.38 8.13
C HIS A 59 6.60 5.39 7.78
N SER A 60 6.27 5.25 6.49
CA SER A 60 5.29 4.25 6.05
C SER A 60 5.76 2.82 6.35
N GLU A 61 7.05 2.52 6.21
CA GLU A 61 7.63 1.20 6.48
C GLU A 61 7.63 0.87 7.98
N VAL A 62 7.90 1.86 8.84
CA VAL A 62 7.78 1.73 10.30
C VAL A 62 6.33 1.43 10.69
N ALA A 63 5.36 2.14 10.11
CA ALA A 63 3.95 1.87 10.36
C ALA A 63 3.52 0.47 9.90
N ASP A 64 4.10 -0.07 8.82
CA ASP A 64 3.86 -1.45 8.39
C ASP A 64 4.42 -2.47 9.40
N THR A 65 5.61 -2.22 9.94
CA THR A 65 6.23 -3.07 10.97
C THR A 65 5.40 -3.09 12.25
N ASN A 66 4.96 -1.92 12.71
CA ASN A 66 4.12 -1.79 13.90
C ASN A 66 2.75 -2.45 13.71
N MET A 67 2.15 -2.33 12.53
CA MET A 67 0.91 -3.03 12.17
C MET A 67 1.04 -4.54 12.32
N VAL A 68 2.13 -5.12 11.78
CA VAL A 68 2.37 -6.57 11.85
C VAL A 68 2.60 -7.00 13.30
N ALA A 69 3.40 -6.25 14.06
CA ALA A 69 3.64 -6.54 15.48
C ALA A 69 2.33 -6.53 16.29
N ALA A 70 1.52 -5.48 16.15
CA ALA A 70 0.22 -5.37 16.83
C ALA A 70 -0.76 -6.48 16.41
N PHE A 71 -0.71 -6.92 15.15
CA PHE A 71 -1.56 -8.01 14.68
C PHE A 71 -1.15 -9.37 15.28
N ILE A 72 0.15 -9.61 15.48
CA ILE A 72 0.67 -10.83 16.13
C ILE A 72 0.26 -10.87 17.60
N GLU A 73 0.28 -9.73 18.30
CA GLU A 73 -0.12 -9.62 19.69
C GLU A 73 -1.64 -9.72 19.90
N MET A 74 -2.42 -9.46 18.84
CA MET A 74 -3.86 -9.60 18.89
C MET A 74 -4.21 -11.09 19.06
N GLU A 75 -4.85 -11.46 20.19
CA GLU A 75 -5.42 -12.80 20.37
C GLU A 75 -6.48 -13.05 19.29
N THR A 76 -6.07 -13.68 18.22
CA THR A 76 -6.96 -13.95 17.09
C THR A 76 -7.79 -15.20 17.39
N MET A 77 -9.06 -15.01 17.74
CA MET A 77 -10.08 -16.00 17.40
C MET A 77 -9.96 -16.33 15.89
N PRO A 78 -10.43 -17.48 15.40
CA PRO A 78 -10.27 -17.88 14.00
C PRO A 78 -10.96 -16.88 13.05
N LEU A 79 -10.26 -15.78 12.74
CA LEU A 79 -10.74 -14.74 11.84
C LEU A 79 -10.67 -15.25 10.37
N ARG A 80 -11.69 -14.92 9.61
CA ARG A 80 -11.69 -15.13 8.15
C ARG A 80 -10.70 -14.17 7.48
N THR A 81 -10.24 -14.50 6.28
CA THR A 81 -9.29 -13.68 5.52
C THR A 81 -9.71 -12.21 5.41
N LYS A 82 -10.99 -11.92 5.12
CA LYS A 82 -11.51 -10.54 5.08
C LYS A 82 -11.33 -9.82 6.42
N GLU A 83 -11.67 -10.47 7.51
CA GLU A 83 -11.59 -9.91 8.86
C GLU A 83 -10.14 -9.64 9.27
N LYS A 84 -9.20 -10.53 8.89
CA LYS A 84 -7.77 -10.32 9.09
C LYS A 84 -7.26 -9.10 8.33
N VAL A 85 -7.62 -8.95 7.04
CA VAL A 85 -7.24 -7.78 6.23
C VAL A 85 -7.84 -6.50 6.82
N ALA A 86 -9.12 -6.53 7.23
CA ALA A 86 -9.76 -5.39 7.89
C ALA A 86 -9.01 -4.98 9.17
N ALA A 87 -8.69 -5.95 10.04
CA ALA A 87 -7.96 -5.72 11.28
C ALA A 87 -6.57 -5.12 11.02
N LEU A 88 -5.81 -5.65 10.05
CA LEU A 88 -4.49 -5.13 9.69
C LEU A 88 -4.56 -3.68 9.20
N VAL A 89 -5.47 -3.35 8.27
CA VAL A 89 -5.64 -1.97 7.79
C VAL A 89 -6.02 -1.04 8.95
N ARG A 90 -6.90 -1.50 9.85
CA ARG A 90 -7.32 -0.74 11.02
C ARG A 90 -6.14 -0.48 11.96
N LEU A 91 -5.41 -1.53 12.39
CA LEU A 91 -4.23 -1.42 13.25
C LEU A 91 -3.19 -0.46 12.69
N ARG A 92 -2.98 -0.50 11.37
CA ARG A 92 -2.04 0.40 10.71
C ARG A 92 -2.43 1.87 10.82
N LEU A 93 -3.71 2.20 10.66
CA LEU A 93 -4.18 3.59 10.72
C LEU A 93 -4.34 4.07 12.16
N GLU A 94 -4.79 3.21 13.08
CA GLU A 94 -4.86 3.51 14.51
C GLU A 94 -3.46 3.73 15.10
N GLY A 95 -2.45 2.95 14.68
CA GLY A 95 -1.07 3.09 15.11
C GLY A 95 -0.40 4.43 14.73
N VAL A 96 -0.98 5.18 13.78
CA VAL A 96 -0.47 6.49 13.35
C VAL A 96 -1.50 7.61 13.53
N VAL A 97 -2.52 7.42 14.38
CA VAL A 97 -3.61 8.38 14.55
C VAL A 97 -3.12 9.75 15.03
N GLU A 98 -2.18 9.77 15.96
CA GLU A 98 -1.55 11.00 16.47
C GLU A 98 -0.67 11.69 15.43
N GLN A 99 -0.28 10.97 14.39
CA GLN A 99 0.56 11.44 13.28
C GLN A 99 -0.26 11.70 12.00
N LYS A 100 -1.59 11.87 12.14
CA LYS A 100 -2.52 11.96 10.99
C LYS A 100 -2.12 13.04 9.99
N GLU A 101 -1.63 14.19 10.47
CA GLU A 101 -1.18 15.26 9.59
C GLU A 101 0.13 14.92 8.87
N ALA A 102 1.09 14.29 9.54
CA ALA A 102 2.30 13.80 8.89
C ALA A 102 1.97 12.75 7.81
N VAL A 103 1.00 11.86 8.06
CA VAL A 103 0.50 10.91 7.05
C VAL A 103 -0.13 11.65 5.87
N ARG A 104 -0.95 12.69 6.10
CA ARG A 104 -1.57 13.52 5.05
C ARG A 104 -0.53 14.15 4.14
N LEU A 105 0.45 14.81 4.74
CA LEU A 105 1.54 15.48 4.02
C LEU A 105 2.43 14.48 3.28
N GLY A 106 2.73 13.33 3.90
CA GLY A 106 3.51 12.25 3.29
C GLY A 106 2.79 11.62 2.10
N PHE A 107 1.49 11.35 2.23
CA PHE A 107 0.66 10.86 1.14
C PHE A 107 0.67 11.83 -0.05
N GLY A 108 0.52 13.15 0.20
CA GLY A 108 0.62 14.18 -0.82
C GLY A 108 2.01 14.25 -1.46
N LEU A 109 3.09 14.16 -0.68
CA LEU A 109 4.46 14.18 -1.17
C LEU A 109 4.77 12.96 -2.07
N LEU A 110 4.39 11.76 -1.62
CA LEU A 110 4.64 10.51 -2.34
C LEU A 110 3.76 10.33 -3.58
N SER A 111 2.64 11.07 -3.67
CA SER A 111 1.76 11.07 -4.85
C SER A 111 2.25 11.98 -5.98
N ARG A 112 3.25 12.84 -5.75
CA ARG A 112 3.81 13.72 -6.79
C ARG A 112 4.52 12.90 -7.87
N PRO A 113 4.46 13.30 -9.15
CA PRO A 113 5.06 12.54 -10.26
C PRO A 113 6.53 12.16 -10.04
N GLN A 114 7.34 13.09 -9.47
CA GLN A 114 8.76 12.84 -9.18
C GLN A 114 9.00 11.77 -8.11
N ASN A 115 8.03 11.54 -7.23
CA ASN A 115 8.09 10.58 -6.13
C ASN A 115 7.21 9.35 -6.37
N ALA A 116 6.48 9.28 -7.49
CA ALA A 116 5.46 8.24 -7.75
C ALA A 116 6.02 6.82 -7.65
N THR A 117 7.23 6.57 -8.15
CA THR A 117 7.88 5.27 -8.03
C THR A 117 8.11 4.88 -6.56
N ARG A 118 8.48 5.84 -5.72
CA ARG A 118 8.68 5.63 -4.28
C ARG A 118 7.35 5.37 -3.58
N GLY A 119 6.33 6.16 -3.90
CA GLY A 119 4.97 5.97 -3.38
C GLY A 119 4.38 4.60 -3.75
N LEU A 120 4.55 4.17 -5.00
CA LEU A 120 4.10 2.85 -5.46
C LEU A 120 4.85 1.69 -4.76
N ARG A 121 6.16 1.85 -4.51
CA ARG A 121 6.93 0.85 -3.74
C ARG A 121 6.45 0.75 -2.30
N ALA A 122 6.21 1.89 -1.63
CA ALA A 122 5.67 1.90 -0.27
C ALA A 122 4.30 1.20 -0.22
N LEU A 123 3.39 1.54 -1.14
CA LEU A 123 2.07 0.93 -1.25
C LEU A 123 2.14 -0.58 -1.51
N ALA A 124 3.00 -1.00 -2.44
CA ALA A 124 3.19 -2.42 -2.75
C ALA A 124 3.74 -3.20 -1.54
N LYS A 125 4.66 -2.58 -0.77
CA LYS A 125 5.19 -3.17 0.47
C LYS A 125 4.10 -3.32 1.51
N THR A 126 3.30 -2.28 1.78
CA THR A 126 2.15 -2.36 2.70
C THR A 126 1.20 -3.50 2.32
N ALA A 127 0.82 -3.60 1.04
CA ALA A 127 -0.06 -4.67 0.57
C ALA A 127 0.57 -6.07 0.73
N ASP A 128 1.86 -6.19 0.53
CA ASP A 128 2.62 -7.43 0.70
C ASP A 128 2.69 -7.85 2.17
N GLU A 129 3.00 -6.92 3.09
CA GLU A 129 3.04 -7.18 4.53
C GLU A 129 1.66 -7.59 5.07
N ILE A 130 0.57 -6.95 4.60
CA ILE A 130 -0.81 -7.37 4.94
C ILE A 130 -1.04 -8.83 4.53
N TRP A 131 -0.71 -9.22 3.28
CA TRP A 131 -0.96 -10.58 2.81
C TRP A 131 -0.05 -11.61 3.47
N LYS A 132 1.20 -11.27 3.80
CA LYS A 132 2.10 -12.12 4.59
C LYS A 132 1.54 -12.37 5.99
N ALA A 133 1.07 -11.32 6.67
CA ALA A 133 0.49 -11.42 8.01
C ALA A 133 -0.80 -12.25 8.02
N VAL A 134 -1.61 -12.21 6.94
CA VAL A 134 -2.79 -13.09 6.77
C VAL A 134 -2.41 -14.55 6.59
N GLY A 135 -1.16 -14.85 6.19
CA GLY A 135 -0.67 -16.20 5.91
C GLY A 135 -0.85 -16.64 4.46
N ASP A 136 -0.97 -15.69 3.51
CA ASP A 136 -1.08 -16.01 2.08
C ASP A 136 0.24 -16.57 1.53
N ARG A 137 0.17 -17.75 0.92
CA ARG A 137 1.30 -18.45 0.30
C ARG A 137 1.17 -18.56 -1.22
N SER A 138 0.24 -17.81 -1.84
CA SER A 138 0.06 -17.84 -3.29
C SER A 138 1.29 -17.28 -4.00
N SER A 139 1.69 -17.91 -5.11
CA SER A 139 2.84 -17.52 -5.95
C SER A 139 2.47 -17.36 -7.43
N ASP A 140 1.19 -17.48 -7.75
CA ASP A 140 0.64 -17.45 -9.10
C ASP A 140 0.05 -16.08 -9.47
N PHE A 141 -0.72 -16.00 -10.56
CA PHE A 141 -1.41 -14.79 -11.00
C PHE A 141 -2.33 -14.19 -9.92
N ASN A 142 -2.87 -15.02 -9.02
CA ASN A 142 -3.67 -14.56 -7.88
C ASN A 142 -2.83 -13.70 -6.91
N TRP A 143 -1.52 -13.91 -6.85
CA TRP A 143 -0.60 -13.12 -6.03
C TRP A 143 -0.68 -11.62 -6.36
N TYR A 144 -0.58 -11.28 -7.65
CA TYR A 144 -0.65 -9.89 -8.14
C TYR A 144 -2.04 -9.29 -7.94
N THR A 145 -3.08 -10.06 -8.27
CA THR A 145 -4.47 -9.61 -8.17
C THR A 145 -4.86 -9.30 -6.72
N LYS A 146 -4.52 -10.17 -5.78
CA LYS A 146 -4.81 -9.99 -4.36
C LYS A 146 -4.12 -8.74 -3.81
N ARG A 147 -2.83 -8.55 -4.10
CA ARG A 147 -2.06 -7.38 -3.65
C ARG A 147 -2.57 -6.09 -4.26
N GLY A 148 -2.89 -6.09 -5.54
CA GLY A 148 -3.50 -4.95 -6.22
C GLY A 148 -4.85 -4.56 -5.62
N LEU A 149 -5.71 -5.52 -5.29
CA LEU A 149 -7.00 -5.25 -4.66
C LEU A 149 -6.84 -4.68 -3.24
N VAL A 150 -5.96 -5.26 -2.42
CA VAL A 150 -5.68 -4.72 -1.07
C VAL A 150 -5.04 -3.34 -1.15
N ALA A 151 -4.12 -3.10 -2.08
CA ALA A 151 -3.54 -1.77 -2.31
C ALA A 151 -4.62 -0.73 -2.64
N ALA A 152 -5.57 -1.05 -3.52
CA ALA A 152 -6.68 -0.17 -3.87
C ALA A 152 -7.63 0.08 -2.68
N VAL A 153 -7.97 -0.96 -1.92
CA VAL A 153 -8.75 -0.83 -0.67
C VAL A 153 -8.02 0.07 0.32
N TYR A 154 -6.73 -0.19 0.55
CA TYR A 154 -5.92 0.57 1.50
C TYR A 154 -5.83 2.06 1.12
N VAL A 155 -5.44 2.39 -0.12
CA VAL A 155 -5.33 3.79 -0.59
C VAL A 155 -6.66 4.53 -0.46
N SER A 156 -7.78 3.90 -0.87
CA SER A 156 -9.09 4.51 -0.74
C SER A 156 -9.50 4.71 0.73
N THR A 157 -9.13 3.77 1.61
CA THR A 157 -9.42 3.87 3.04
C THR A 157 -8.57 4.96 3.70
N VAL A 158 -7.27 5.06 3.38
CA VAL A 158 -6.41 6.17 3.86
C VAL A 158 -6.99 7.51 3.43
N SER A 159 -7.36 7.65 2.14
CA SER A 159 -7.94 8.90 1.62
C SER A 159 -9.23 9.29 2.35
N TYR A 160 -10.07 8.32 2.70
CA TYR A 160 -11.28 8.55 3.48
C TYR A 160 -10.94 8.92 4.92
N TRP A 161 -10.07 8.15 5.59
CA TRP A 161 -9.64 8.34 6.97
C TRP A 161 -9.01 9.71 7.21
N LEU A 162 -8.22 10.20 6.28
CA LEU A 162 -7.60 11.54 6.39
C LEU A 162 -8.64 12.66 6.51
N ASN A 163 -9.85 12.48 6.01
CA ASN A 163 -10.93 13.46 6.07
C ASN A 163 -12.05 13.09 7.06
N ASP A 164 -11.94 11.94 7.72
CA ASP A 164 -12.91 11.48 8.69
C ASP A 164 -12.74 12.21 10.02
N THR A 165 -13.83 12.82 10.50
CA THR A 165 -13.95 13.52 11.78
C THR A 165 -14.85 12.79 12.77
N SER A 166 -15.34 11.59 12.41
CA SER A 166 -16.20 10.81 13.30
C SER A 166 -15.39 10.24 14.47
N GLU A 167 -16.04 10.13 15.64
CA GLU A 167 -15.43 9.57 16.83
C GLU A 167 -14.89 8.15 16.60
N GLY A 168 -13.62 7.93 16.92
CA GLY A 168 -12.93 6.65 16.70
C GLY A 168 -12.86 6.23 15.24
N SER A 169 -12.97 7.17 14.28
CA SER A 169 -12.97 6.93 12.84
C SER A 169 -14.03 5.90 12.39
N ARG A 170 -15.19 5.90 13.05
CA ARG A 170 -16.27 4.93 12.83
C ARG A 170 -16.71 4.87 11.37
N GLU A 171 -16.78 6.02 10.69
CA GLU A 171 -17.18 6.07 9.28
C GLU A 171 -16.13 5.47 8.35
N THR A 172 -14.84 5.63 8.68
CA THR A 172 -13.73 4.98 7.98
C THR A 172 -13.84 3.46 8.06
N TRP A 173 -14.14 2.91 9.22
CA TRP A 173 -14.25 1.46 9.39
C TRP A 173 -15.45 0.89 8.62
N ALA A 174 -16.56 1.58 8.63
CA ALA A 174 -17.71 1.21 7.80
C ALA A 174 -17.40 1.33 6.30
N PHE A 175 -16.60 2.32 5.89
CA PHE A 175 -16.11 2.44 4.51
C PHE A 175 -15.19 1.29 4.13
N LEU A 176 -14.22 0.95 4.99
CA LEU A 176 -13.28 -0.18 4.79
C LEU A 176 -14.05 -1.48 4.54
N ASP A 177 -15.04 -1.80 5.38
CA ASP A 177 -15.85 -3.01 5.24
C ASP A 177 -16.52 -3.10 3.87
N ARG A 178 -17.13 -2.00 3.41
CA ARG A 178 -17.75 -1.93 2.08
C ARG A 178 -16.73 -2.14 0.96
N ARG A 179 -15.54 -1.51 1.06
CA ARG A 179 -14.49 -1.69 0.04
C ARG A 179 -13.95 -3.13 -0.02
N LEU A 180 -13.82 -3.77 1.12
CA LEU A 180 -13.43 -5.19 1.18
C LEU A 180 -14.50 -6.09 0.56
N ASP A 181 -15.79 -5.83 0.79
CA ASP A 181 -16.88 -6.57 0.16
C ASP A 181 -16.88 -6.40 -1.36
N ASP A 182 -16.66 -5.18 -1.85
CA ASP A 182 -16.53 -4.90 -3.27
C ASP A 182 -15.33 -5.63 -3.89
N ALA A 183 -14.17 -5.59 -3.22
CA ALA A 183 -12.95 -6.26 -3.67
C ALA A 183 -13.13 -7.78 -3.77
N MET A 184 -13.88 -8.39 -2.84
CA MET A 184 -14.19 -9.83 -2.89
C MET A 184 -15.16 -10.22 -4.02
N ARG A 185 -16.02 -9.30 -4.44
CA ARG A 185 -16.96 -9.52 -5.56
C ARG A 185 -16.29 -9.30 -6.91
N PHE A 186 -15.23 -8.51 -6.97
CA PHE A 186 -14.56 -8.16 -8.23
C PHE A 186 -14.05 -9.36 -9.03
N PRO A 187 -13.37 -10.37 -8.46
CA PRO A 187 -12.89 -11.53 -9.21
C PRO A 187 -14.03 -12.33 -9.86
N LYS A 188 -15.18 -12.46 -9.16
CA LYS A 188 -16.36 -13.16 -9.70
C LYS A 188 -16.96 -12.41 -10.88
N LYS A 189 -17.15 -11.08 -10.75
CA LYS A 189 -17.68 -10.24 -11.84
C LYS A 189 -16.74 -10.20 -13.05
N ALA A 190 -15.43 -10.13 -12.82
CA ALA A 190 -14.44 -10.18 -13.90
C ALA A 190 -14.48 -11.52 -14.63
N ALA A 191 -14.54 -12.65 -13.91
CA ALA A 191 -14.66 -13.98 -14.51
C ALA A 191 -15.95 -14.12 -15.33
N GLU A 192 -17.09 -13.67 -14.80
CA GLU A 192 -18.36 -13.66 -15.53
C GLU A 192 -18.32 -12.81 -16.80
N LEU A 193 -17.65 -11.64 -16.73
CA LEU A 193 -17.48 -10.76 -17.89
C LEU A 193 -16.58 -11.40 -18.95
N PHE A 194 -15.47 -12.02 -18.55
CA PHE A 194 -14.58 -12.74 -19.46
C PHE A 194 -15.27 -13.94 -20.11
N ASP A 195 -16.09 -14.69 -19.37
CA ASP A 195 -16.88 -15.79 -19.91
C ASP A 195 -17.95 -15.29 -20.90
N LYS A 196 -18.63 -14.20 -20.60
CA LYS A 196 -19.57 -13.56 -21.53
C LYS A 196 -18.88 -13.08 -22.81
N LEU A 197 -17.71 -12.44 -22.70
CA LEU A 197 -16.93 -11.99 -23.86
C LEU A 197 -16.45 -13.18 -24.69
N ARG A 198 -15.94 -14.22 -24.04
CA ARG A 198 -15.47 -15.45 -24.72
C ARG A 198 -16.60 -16.16 -25.46
N ASN A 199 -17.78 -16.21 -24.85
CA ASN A 199 -18.94 -16.86 -25.43
C ASN A 199 -19.62 -16.04 -26.54
N ASN A 200 -19.40 -14.69 -26.56
CA ASN A 200 -19.92 -13.79 -27.57
C ASN A 200 -18.96 -13.53 -28.74
N VAL A 201 -17.71 -14.03 -28.68
CA VAL A 201 -16.83 -14.02 -29.85
C VAL A 201 -17.38 -15.05 -30.85
N PRO A 202 -17.85 -14.62 -32.05
CA PRO A 202 -18.28 -15.58 -33.09
C PRO A 202 -17.10 -16.52 -33.35
N ARG A 203 -17.29 -17.82 -33.16
CA ARG A 203 -16.32 -18.80 -33.67
C ARG A 203 -16.17 -18.52 -35.15
N SER A 204 -15.01 -18.05 -35.56
CA SER A 204 -14.66 -17.94 -36.98
C SER A 204 -14.52 -19.34 -37.52
N ASP A 205 -15.66 -19.91 -37.90
CA ASP A 205 -15.75 -21.21 -38.53
C ASP A 205 -14.91 -21.15 -39.82
N GLY A 206 -13.75 -21.78 -39.80
CA GLY A 206 -13.11 -22.29 -41.00
C GLY A 206 -12.45 -21.33 -42.00
N THR A 207 -12.59 -20.01 -41.91
CA THR A 207 -12.05 -19.07 -42.91
C THR A 207 -10.52 -19.01 -42.96
N PHE A 208 -9.84 -19.31 -41.89
CA PHE A 208 -8.35 -19.38 -41.88
C PHE A 208 -7.81 -20.68 -42.52
N ALA A 209 -8.52 -21.77 -42.47
CA ALA A 209 -8.17 -23.03 -43.11
C ALA A 209 -8.30 -22.91 -44.63
N ALA A 210 -9.32 -22.23 -45.16
CA ALA A 210 -9.58 -22.02 -46.56
C ALA A 210 -8.52 -21.08 -47.22
N LEU A 211 -8.04 -20.09 -46.47
CA LEU A 211 -6.94 -19.17 -46.96
C LEU A 211 -5.60 -19.90 -47.06
N LYS A 212 -5.31 -20.84 -46.19
CA LYS A 212 -4.08 -21.63 -46.22
C LYS A 212 -4.06 -22.64 -47.37
N GLN A 213 -5.19 -23.25 -47.72
CA GLN A 213 -5.30 -24.15 -48.87
C GLN A 213 -5.18 -23.38 -50.20
N ARG A 214 -5.76 -22.20 -50.35
CA ARG A 214 -5.63 -21.40 -51.60
C ARG A 214 -4.21 -20.90 -51.86
N ARG A 215 -3.37 -20.73 -50.79
CA ARG A 215 -1.97 -20.32 -50.94
C ARG A 215 -1.04 -21.46 -51.36
N MET A 216 -1.38 -22.70 -51.03
CA MET A 216 -0.63 -23.90 -51.47
C MET A 216 -0.96 -24.31 -52.92
N ALA A 217 -2.19 -24.08 -53.39
CA ALA A 217 -2.63 -24.45 -54.75
C ALA A 217 -2.08 -23.52 -55.87
N ARG A 218 -1.37 -22.41 -55.54
CA ARG A 218 -0.76 -21.50 -56.51
C ARG A 218 0.75 -21.67 -56.69
N ARG A 219 1.31 -22.78 -56.21
CA ARG A 219 2.77 -23.06 -56.27
C ARG A 219 3.07 -24.35 -57.11
N TRP A 220 2.23 -24.62 -58.14
CA TRP A 220 2.54 -25.59 -59.20
C TRP A 220 2.17 -24.98 -60.55
#